data_dd56e51ff77e4fc05cbce46ec72b2baa
#
_entry.id   dd56e51ff77e4fc05cbce46ec72b2baa
#
_cell.length_a   1.000
_cell.length_b   1.000
_cell.length_c   1.000
_cell.angle_alpha   90.00
_cell.angle_beta   90.00
_cell.angle_gamma   90.00
#
_symmetry.space_group_name_H-M   'P 1'
#
loop_
_entity.id
_entity.type
_entity.pdbx_description
1 polymer ?
#
loop_
_entity_poly.entity_id
_entity_poly.type
_entity_poly.pdbx_seq_one_letter_code
_entity_poly.pdbx_strand_id
1 'polypeptide(L)'
;GKLNEVVVVNAGSGYLTTPSITLGSITNSTPPVVKIVGEGANGSNMLSANSEQSRGGNITAKYITRRVTLEEGIDAKDLRVYLNAYKPRGSDIHVYYKVIANDDPENFDDKPYVLMEQETSAGLFSLNEKDFKQFIFNTKDEKISYKSGTATFSTFRTFVAKIVFTRNKDIQTTFIGVPKVTDLKIIALDSEGTP
;
A
#
# COMPACT_ATOMS: atom_id res chain seq x y z
N GLY A 1 18.17 -25.52 20.50
CA GLY A 1 17.44 -24.28 20.71
C GLY A 1 16.47 -24.07 19.57
N LYS A 2 15.33 -23.46 19.82
CA LYS A 2 14.37 -23.05 18.76
C LYS A 2 14.60 -21.58 18.47
N LEU A 3 14.71 -21.22 17.20
CA LEU A 3 14.66 -19.82 16.77
C LEU A 3 13.20 -19.39 16.84
N ASN A 4 12.87 -18.46 17.73
CA ASN A 4 11.49 -18.01 17.90
C ASN A 4 11.14 -16.81 17.03
N GLU A 5 12.13 -15.93 16.80
CA GLU A 5 11.92 -14.69 16.07
C GLU A 5 13.23 -14.17 15.48
N VAL A 6 13.13 -13.51 14.35
CA VAL A 6 14.19 -12.69 13.75
C VAL A 6 13.65 -11.28 13.61
N VAL A 7 14.27 -10.34 14.32
CA VAL A 7 13.91 -8.92 14.22
C VAL A 7 14.86 -8.23 13.27
N VAL A 8 14.31 -7.60 12.23
CA VAL A 8 15.10 -6.76 11.32
C VAL A 8 15.24 -5.38 11.95
N VAL A 9 16.44 -5.05 12.40
CA VAL A 9 16.75 -3.77 13.05
C VAL A 9 16.87 -2.63 12.02
N ASN A 10 17.32 -2.95 10.81
CA ASN A 10 17.39 -2.03 9.68
C ASN A 10 17.16 -2.82 8.40
N ALA A 11 16.07 -2.52 7.73
CA ALA A 11 15.69 -3.21 6.50
C ALA A 11 16.59 -2.83 5.30
N GLY A 12 17.30 -1.70 5.40
CA GLY A 12 18.04 -1.16 4.27
C GLY A 12 17.16 -0.68 3.13
N SER A 13 17.76 -0.27 2.04
CA SER A 13 17.08 0.14 0.81
C SER A 13 17.89 -0.25 -0.42
N GLY A 14 17.25 -0.28 -1.59
CA GLY A 14 17.93 -0.53 -2.86
C GLY A 14 18.21 -2.00 -3.19
N TYR A 15 17.58 -2.94 -2.52
CA TYR A 15 17.70 -4.35 -2.89
C TYR A 15 17.05 -4.61 -4.25
N LEU A 16 17.84 -5.11 -5.19
CA LEU A 16 17.35 -5.53 -6.52
C LEU A 16 16.78 -6.96 -6.51
N THR A 17 17.13 -7.73 -5.48
CA THR A 17 16.67 -9.11 -5.27
C THR A 17 16.32 -9.31 -3.80
N THR A 18 15.45 -10.28 -3.52
CA THR A 18 15.15 -10.65 -2.13
C THR A 18 16.43 -11.02 -1.40
N PRO A 19 16.77 -10.36 -0.28
CA PRO A 19 17.95 -10.70 0.49
C PRO A 19 17.84 -12.13 1.04
N SER A 20 18.93 -12.87 1.03
CA SER A 20 19.01 -14.20 1.64
C SER A 20 19.49 -14.08 3.09
N ILE A 21 18.84 -14.81 3.99
CA ILE A 21 19.30 -14.93 5.38
C ILE A 21 20.06 -16.25 5.49
N THR A 22 21.36 -16.18 5.79
CA THR A 22 22.16 -17.36 6.10
C THR A 22 22.25 -17.51 7.61
N LEU A 23 21.66 -18.57 8.12
CA LEU A 23 21.85 -18.95 9.52
C LEU A 23 23.13 -19.75 9.63
N GLY A 24 24.00 -19.38 10.58
CA GLY A 24 25.22 -20.13 10.84
C GLY A 24 24.93 -21.61 11.16
N SER A 25 25.91 -22.48 10.93
CA SER A 25 25.78 -23.94 11.04
C SER A 25 25.08 -24.38 12.31
N ILE A 26 23.85 -24.89 12.16
CA ILE A 26 23.13 -25.58 13.23
C ILE A 26 23.36 -27.08 12.98
N THR A 27 24.21 -27.67 13.76
CA THR A 27 24.44 -29.14 13.73
C THR A 27 23.19 -29.84 14.29
N ASN A 28 22.65 -30.79 13.51
CA ASN A 28 21.57 -31.70 13.92
C ASN A 28 20.15 -31.12 14.03
N SER A 29 19.73 -30.25 13.14
CA SER A 29 18.31 -29.88 13.05
C SER A 29 17.86 -29.73 11.60
N THR A 30 16.58 -29.98 11.36
CA THR A 30 15.94 -29.62 10.09
C THR A 30 16.16 -28.12 9.86
N PRO A 31 16.70 -27.70 8.70
CA PRO A 31 16.91 -26.28 8.42
C PRO A 31 15.59 -25.51 8.62
N PRO A 32 15.61 -24.42 9.38
CA PRO A 32 14.41 -23.61 9.50
C PRO A 32 14.06 -22.99 8.16
N VAL A 33 12.80 -23.08 7.77
CA VAL A 33 12.30 -22.36 6.61
C VAL A 33 12.12 -20.91 7.01
N VAL A 34 13.04 -20.04 6.60
CA VAL A 34 12.90 -18.61 6.80
C VAL A 34 12.17 -18.02 5.60
N LYS A 35 10.95 -17.59 5.82
CA LYS A 35 10.21 -16.83 4.83
C LYS A 35 10.44 -15.34 5.11
N ILE A 36 11.10 -14.65 4.19
CA ILE A 36 11.19 -13.20 4.25
C ILE A 36 9.84 -12.66 3.81
N VAL A 37 9.10 -12.13 4.76
CA VAL A 37 7.88 -11.38 4.48
C VAL A 37 8.33 -9.92 4.37
N GLY A 38 8.15 -9.29 3.23
CA GLY A 38 8.52 -7.88 3.03
C GLY A 38 7.85 -6.98 4.08
N GLU A 39 8.37 -5.79 4.25
CA GLU A 39 7.78 -4.78 5.14
C GLU A 39 6.31 -4.57 4.79
N GLY A 40 5.48 -4.67 5.77
CA GLY A 40 4.07 -4.96 5.58
C GLY A 40 3.81 -6.40 5.98
N ALA A 41 4.49 -6.85 7.06
CA ALA A 41 4.32 -8.19 7.63
C ALA A 41 2.87 -8.52 8.02
N ASN A 42 1.98 -7.58 7.88
CA ASN A 42 0.54 -7.78 7.87
C ASN A 42 0.02 -8.33 6.54
N GLY A 43 0.87 -8.97 5.73
CA GLY A 43 0.51 -9.46 4.40
C GLY A 43 0.21 -8.32 3.42
N SER A 44 0.37 -7.11 3.83
CA SER A 44 0.19 -5.95 2.99
C SER A 44 1.41 -5.85 2.09
N ASN A 45 1.35 -6.50 1.08
CA ASN A 45 1.60 -6.16 -0.30
C ASN A 45 2.34 -4.83 -0.50
N MET A 46 3.43 -4.63 0.22
CA MET A 46 4.43 -3.71 -0.25
C MET A 46 4.85 -4.26 -1.61
N LEU A 47 4.30 -3.64 -2.63
CA LEU A 47 4.74 -3.92 -3.98
C LEU A 47 6.21 -3.56 -4.00
N SER A 48 7.05 -4.58 -4.03
CA SER A 48 8.50 -4.38 -4.12
C SER A 48 8.79 -3.60 -5.41
N ALA A 49 9.92 -2.91 -5.47
CA ALA A 49 10.38 -2.28 -6.70
C ALA A 49 10.34 -3.26 -7.88
N ASN A 50 10.53 -4.56 -7.63
CA ASN A 50 10.40 -5.63 -8.62
C ASN A 50 8.96 -5.83 -9.11
N SER A 51 7.95 -5.54 -8.31
CA SER A 51 6.55 -5.60 -8.75
C SER A 51 6.21 -4.48 -9.72
N GLU A 52 6.89 -3.34 -9.62
CA GLU A 52 6.71 -2.20 -10.52
C GLU A 52 7.57 -2.26 -11.80
N GLN A 53 8.39 -3.29 -11.99
CA GLN A 53 9.19 -3.46 -13.21
C GLN A 53 8.30 -3.76 -14.42
N SER A 54 8.65 -3.15 -15.56
CA SER A 54 7.95 -3.35 -16.84
C SER A 54 8.04 -4.79 -17.36
N ARG A 55 9.05 -5.54 -16.94
CA ARG A 55 9.22 -6.96 -17.24
C ARG A 55 9.15 -7.78 -15.96
N GLY A 56 8.21 -8.69 -15.92
CA GLY A 56 8.08 -9.66 -14.82
C GLY A 56 7.41 -9.16 -13.53
N GLY A 57 7.05 -7.89 -13.42
CA GLY A 57 6.27 -7.36 -12.31
C GLY A 57 4.81 -7.85 -12.28
N ASN A 58 4.16 -7.76 -11.13
CA ASN A 58 2.76 -8.14 -10.94
C ASN A 58 1.78 -7.00 -11.24
N ILE A 59 2.29 -5.78 -11.40
CA ILE A 59 1.49 -4.60 -11.67
C ILE A 59 1.01 -4.64 -13.11
N THR A 60 -0.30 -4.52 -13.28
CA THR A 60 -0.94 -4.39 -14.59
C THR A 60 -1.13 -2.94 -15.00
N ALA A 61 -1.41 -2.09 -14.02
CA ALA A 61 -1.54 -0.64 -14.23
C ALA A 61 -1.35 0.10 -12.91
N LYS A 62 -0.99 1.38 -12.99
CA LYS A 62 -1.01 2.32 -11.86
C LYS A 62 -1.56 3.66 -12.29
N TYR A 63 -2.24 4.31 -11.36
CA TYR A 63 -2.73 5.66 -11.51
C TYR A 63 -2.30 6.49 -10.31
N ILE A 64 -1.78 7.68 -10.56
CA ILE A 64 -1.38 8.63 -9.52
C ILE A 64 -2.19 9.90 -9.75
N THR A 65 -2.89 10.37 -8.71
CA THR A 65 -3.66 11.62 -8.79
C THR A 65 -2.74 12.82 -8.93
N ARG A 66 -3.29 13.94 -9.31
CA ARG A 66 -2.59 15.21 -9.12
C ARG A 66 -2.40 15.49 -7.63
N ARG A 67 -1.39 16.28 -7.31
CA ARG A 67 -1.21 16.85 -5.98
C ARG A 67 -2.40 17.76 -5.65
N VAL A 68 -3.02 17.53 -4.51
CA VAL A 68 -4.10 18.34 -3.97
C VAL A 68 -3.57 19.06 -2.73
N THR A 69 -3.71 20.36 -2.69
CA THR A 69 -3.40 21.18 -1.51
C THR A 69 -4.71 21.76 -0.99
N LEU A 70 -5.01 21.52 0.27
CA LEU A 70 -6.18 22.07 0.94
C LEU A 70 -6.04 23.58 1.11
N GLU A 71 -7.16 24.25 1.24
CA GLU A 71 -7.21 25.71 1.42
C GLU A 71 -6.47 26.13 2.69
N GLU A 72 -6.02 27.38 2.70
CA GLU A 72 -5.27 27.94 3.84
C GLU A 72 -6.09 27.91 5.12
N GLY A 73 -5.47 27.38 6.20
CA GLY A 73 -6.14 27.20 7.48
C GLY A 73 -6.92 25.89 7.61
N ILE A 74 -6.99 25.08 6.56
CA ILE A 74 -7.65 23.75 6.58
C ILE A 74 -6.57 22.67 6.55
N ASP A 75 -6.36 22.02 7.69
CA ASP A 75 -5.48 20.86 7.81
C ASP A 75 -6.32 19.61 8.12
N ALA A 76 -6.08 18.55 7.37
CA ALA A 76 -6.78 17.28 7.55
C ALA A 76 -5.96 16.33 8.44
N LYS A 77 -6.66 15.39 9.12
CA LYS A 77 -6.07 14.39 10.01
C LYS A 77 -6.18 12.98 9.46
N ASP A 78 -7.13 12.75 8.56
CA ASP A 78 -7.37 11.45 7.95
C ASP A 78 -7.71 11.58 6.48
N LEU A 79 -7.57 10.47 5.75
CA LEU A 79 -7.84 10.37 4.32
C LEU A 79 -8.62 9.09 4.04
N ARG A 80 -9.73 9.22 3.34
CA ARG A 80 -10.56 8.10 2.93
C ARG A 80 -10.73 8.08 1.42
N VAL A 81 -10.58 6.89 0.83
CA VAL A 81 -10.68 6.71 -0.63
C VAL A 81 -11.79 5.73 -0.96
N TYR A 82 -12.66 6.13 -1.86
CA TYR A 82 -13.73 5.31 -2.42
C TYR A 82 -13.45 5.06 -3.89
N LEU A 83 -13.49 3.79 -4.28
CA LEU A 83 -13.35 3.36 -5.68
C LEU A 83 -14.59 2.58 -6.08
N ASN A 84 -15.17 2.91 -7.22
CA ASN A 84 -16.12 2.04 -7.89
C ASN A 84 -15.38 1.30 -9.01
N ALA A 85 -15.14 0.01 -8.83
CA ALA A 85 -14.24 -0.75 -9.68
C ALA A 85 -14.75 -2.14 -10.06
N TYR A 86 -14.39 -2.55 -11.27
CA TYR A 86 -14.41 -3.94 -11.71
C TYR A 86 -13.08 -4.59 -11.27
N LYS A 87 -13.18 -5.54 -10.35
CA LYS A 87 -12.06 -6.33 -9.84
C LYS A 87 -12.28 -7.80 -10.19
N PRO A 88 -11.73 -8.31 -11.30
CA PRO A 88 -11.87 -9.72 -11.67
C PRO A 88 -11.07 -10.63 -10.72
N ARG A 89 -11.45 -11.91 -10.68
CA ARG A 89 -10.69 -12.90 -9.92
C ARG A 89 -9.23 -12.93 -10.36
N GLY A 90 -8.33 -13.09 -9.41
CA GLY A 90 -6.89 -13.12 -9.68
C GLY A 90 -6.27 -11.73 -9.89
N SER A 91 -7.03 -10.66 -9.68
CA SER A 91 -6.50 -9.31 -9.60
C SER A 91 -6.68 -8.72 -8.20
N ASP A 92 -5.91 -7.69 -7.89
CA ASP A 92 -6.07 -6.91 -6.67
C ASP A 92 -5.89 -5.42 -6.92
N ILE A 93 -6.43 -4.62 -5.99
CA ILE A 93 -6.37 -3.17 -6.01
C ILE A 93 -5.71 -2.72 -4.71
N HIS A 94 -4.62 -1.96 -4.83
CA HIS A 94 -3.91 -1.39 -3.71
C HIS A 94 -3.95 0.12 -3.82
N VAL A 95 -4.30 0.79 -2.73
CA VAL A 95 -4.33 2.25 -2.67
C VAL A 95 -3.28 2.72 -1.69
N TYR A 96 -2.52 3.71 -2.10
CA TYR A 96 -1.50 4.35 -1.30
C TYR A 96 -1.78 5.83 -1.23
N TYR A 97 -1.35 6.45 -0.15
CA TYR A 97 -1.34 7.89 -0.02
C TYR A 97 0.08 8.41 0.27
N LYS A 98 0.29 9.66 -0.03
CA LYS A 98 1.45 10.46 0.33
C LYS A 98 0.93 11.80 0.81
N VAL A 99 1.42 12.28 1.93
CA VAL A 99 0.98 13.53 2.57
C VAL A 99 2.15 14.36 3.04
N ILE A 100 1.90 15.65 3.24
CA ILE A 100 2.80 16.56 3.93
C ILE A 100 2.00 17.61 4.69
N ALA A 101 2.45 17.93 5.90
CA ALA A 101 1.96 19.06 6.69
C ALA A 101 2.48 20.39 6.11
N ASN A 102 1.80 21.48 6.44
CA ASN A 102 2.19 22.79 5.94
C ASN A 102 3.54 23.28 6.49
N ASP A 103 3.86 22.89 7.69
CA ASP A 103 5.06 23.27 8.44
C ASP A 103 6.19 22.22 8.40
N ASP A 104 6.01 21.15 7.60
CA ASP A 104 7.04 20.14 7.39
C ASP A 104 8.13 20.69 6.43
N PRO A 105 9.40 20.80 6.88
CA PRO A 105 10.47 21.38 6.07
C PRO A 105 10.97 20.46 4.95
N GLU A 106 10.60 19.16 4.96
CA GLU A 106 11.02 18.23 3.92
C GLU A 106 10.27 18.45 2.60
N ASN A 107 10.86 17.96 1.52
CA ASN A 107 10.21 18.04 0.22
C ASN A 107 9.10 16.98 0.12
N PHE A 108 7.93 17.37 -0.39
CA PHE A 108 6.82 16.46 -0.65
C PHE A 108 7.21 15.27 -1.53
N ASP A 109 8.08 15.47 -2.51
CA ASP A 109 8.45 14.42 -3.46
C ASP A 109 9.28 13.32 -2.80
N ASP A 110 9.99 13.63 -1.73
CA ASP A 110 10.80 12.69 -0.96
C ASP A 110 9.98 11.88 0.06
N LYS A 111 8.74 12.28 0.33
CA LYS A 111 7.84 11.53 1.23
C LYS A 111 7.48 10.16 0.65
N PRO A 112 7.46 9.11 1.48
CA PRO A 112 7.09 7.77 1.05
C PRO A 112 5.59 7.67 0.76
N TYR A 113 5.23 6.75 -0.11
CA TYR A 113 3.86 6.29 -0.24
C TYR A 113 3.54 5.29 0.87
N VAL A 114 2.41 5.50 1.56
CA VAL A 114 1.91 4.63 2.63
C VAL A 114 0.69 3.86 2.12
N LEU A 115 0.66 2.55 2.34
CA LEU A 115 -0.47 1.70 1.95
C LEU A 115 -1.68 1.99 2.84
N MET A 116 -2.85 2.12 2.22
CA MET A 116 -4.14 2.21 2.91
C MET A 116 -4.69 0.82 3.22
N GLU A 117 -5.45 0.71 4.29
CA GLU A 117 -6.17 -0.51 4.65
C GLU A 117 -7.49 -0.57 3.89
N GLN A 118 -7.78 -1.73 3.29
CA GLN A 118 -9.05 -1.94 2.63
C GLN A 118 -10.11 -2.35 3.66
N GLU A 119 -11.13 -1.50 3.86
CA GLU A 119 -12.27 -1.79 4.73
C GLU A 119 -13.18 -2.85 4.10
N THR A 120 -13.43 -2.75 2.81
CA THR A 120 -14.25 -3.72 2.08
C THR A 120 -13.53 -5.08 2.04
N SER A 121 -14.29 -6.17 2.18
CA SER A 121 -13.74 -7.52 2.17
C SER A 121 -12.74 -7.75 1.03
N ALA A 122 -11.52 -8.16 1.38
CA ALA A 122 -10.47 -8.44 0.41
C ALA A 122 -10.84 -9.53 -0.61
N GLY A 123 -11.76 -10.44 -0.24
CA GLY A 123 -12.30 -11.48 -1.13
C GLY A 123 -13.37 -11.00 -2.11
N LEU A 124 -13.77 -9.72 -2.05
CA LEU A 124 -14.76 -9.19 -2.97
C LEU A 124 -14.18 -9.06 -4.38
N PHE A 125 -14.82 -9.69 -5.34
CA PHE A 125 -14.47 -9.59 -6.77
C PHE A 125 -15.73 -9.51 -7.62
N SER A 126 -15.56 -9.03 -8.84
CA SER A 126 -16.61 -8.83 -9.81
C SER A 126 -16.89 -10.14 -10.57
N LEU A 127 -18.17 -10.42 -10.81
CA LEU A 127 -18.61 -11.63 -11.51
C LEU A 127 -18.51 -11.48 -13.04
N ASN A 128 -18.70 -10.28 -13.56
CA ASN A 128 -18.62 -9.95 -14.97
C ASN A 128 -18.18 -8.49 -15.17
N GLU A 129 -17.87 -8.10 -16.39
CA GLU A 129 -17.31 -6.78 -16.73
C GLU A 129 -18.21 -5.58 -16.42
N LYS A 130 -19.48 -5.78 -16.15
CA LYS A 130 -20.44 -4.74 -15.77
C LYS A 130 -20.67 -4.70 -14.26
N ASP A 131 -20.15 -5.66 -13.53
CA ASP A 131 -20.30 -5.78 -12.08
C ASP A 131 -19.24 -4.92 -11.37
N PHE A 132 -19.47 -3.61 -11.33
CA PHE A 132 -18.66 -2.69 -10.58
C PHE A 132 -19.08 -2.69 -9.11
N LYS A 133 -18.11 -2.77 -8.22
CA LYS A 133 -18.30 -2.79 -6.78
C LYS A 133 -17.58 -1.63 -6.13
N GLN A 134 -18.14 -1.12 -5.05
CA GLN A 134 -17.49 -0.08 -4.25
C GLN A 134 -16.45 -0.72 -3.32
N PHE A 135 -15.24 -0.17 -3.37
CA PHE A 135 -14.13 -0.48 -2.48
C PHE A 135 -13.80 0.76 -1.65
N ILE A 136 -13.64 0.59 -0.35
CA ILE A 136 -13.33 1.65 0.60
C ILE A 136 -11.95 1.36 1.18
N PHE A 137 -11.12 2.40 1.23
CA PHE A 137 -9.78 2.36 1.77
C PHE A 137 -9.60 3.46 2.80
N ASN A 138 -9.10 3.11 3.96
CA ASN A 138 -8.85 3.99 5.09
C ASN A 138 -7.36 4.06 5.40
N THR A 139 -6.94 5.11 6.07
CA THR A 139 -5.62 5.12 6.70
C THR A 139 -5.62 4.18 7.91
N LYS A 140 -4.45 3.73 8.30
CA LYS A 140 -4.31 2.90 9.48
C LYS A 140 -4.78 3.67 10.72
N ASP A 141 -5.59 3.02 11.56
CA ASP A 141 -6.16 3.59 12.78
C ASP A 141 -7.03 4.85 12.52
N GLU A 142 -7.52 5.04 11.29
CA GLU A 142 -8.34 6.18 10.85
C GLU A 142 -7.72 7.54 11.21
N LYS A 143 -6.41 7.62 11.18
CA LYS A 143 -5.65 8.86 11.34
C LYS A 143 -4.27 8.78 10.74
N ILE A 144 -3.77 9.93 10.35
CA ILE A 144 -2.43 10.08 9.81
C ILE A 144 -1.47 10.53 10.91
N SER A 145 -0.35 9.80 11.02
CA SER A 145 0.78 10.22 11.83
C SER A 145 2.07 9.79 11.13
N TYR A 146 2.98 10.72 10.92
CA TYR A 146 4.27 10.43 10.30
C TYR A 146 5.40 11.26 10.92
N LYS A 147 6.62 10.77 10.77
CA LYS A 147 7.84 11.47 11.23
C LYS A 147 8.54 12.14 10.06
N SER A 148 9.06 13.34 10.32
CA SER A 148 9.94 14.09 9.43
C SER A 148 11.09 14.62 10.27
N GLY A 149 12.30 14.12 10.05
CA GLY A 149 13.42 14.34 10.96
C GLY A 149 13.11 13.90 12.38
N THR A 150 13.15 14.82 13.35
CA THR A 150 12.80 14.59 14.76
C THR A 150 11.35 14.93 15.09
N ALA A 151 10.65 15.62 14.21
CA ALA A 151 9.27 16.06 14.43
C ALA A 151 8.26 14.95 14.04
N THR A 152 7.12 14.95 14.73
CA THR A 152 5.97 14.10 14.41
C THR A 152 4.80 14.98 14.00
N PHE A 153 4.25 14.70 12.84
CA PHE A 153 3.09 15.41 12.29
C PHE A 153 1.86 14.51 12.37
N SER A 154 0.75 15.06 12.79
CA SER A 154 -0.56 14.38 12.90
C SER A 154 -1.62 15.00 11.99
N THR A 155 -1.23 15.98 11.20
CA THR A 155 -2.08 16.65 10.22
C THR A 155 -1.36 16.78 8.90
N PHE A 156 -2.10 17.02 7.83
CA PHE A 156 -1.54 17.30 6.52
C PHE A 156 -2.37 18.33 5.77
N ARG A 157 -1.74 19.01 4.84
CA ARG A 157 -2.37 19.99 3.97
C ARG A 157 -2.30 19.59 2.51
N THR A 158 -1.29 18.84 2.13
CA THR A 158 -1.11 18.41 0.74
C THR A 158 -1.06 16.89 0.69
N PHE A 159 -1.73 16.33 -0.30
CA PHE A 159 -1.76 14.89 -0.51
C PHE A 159 -1.78 14.48 -1.98
N VAL A 160 -1.44 13.22 -2.20
CA VAL A 160 -1.55 12.49 -3.46
C VAL A 160 -2.01 11.07 -3.14
N ALA A 161 -2.88 10.50 -3.95
CA ALA A 161 -3.20 9.07 -3.91
C ALA A 161 -2.60 8.34 -5.11
N LYS A 162 -2.14 7.11 -4.86
CA LYS A 162 -1.63 6.19 -5.88
C LYS A 162 -2.46 4.90 -5.83
N ILE A 163 -3.07 4.53 -6.95
CA ILE A 163 -3.84 3.30 -7.10
C ILE A 163 -3.03 2.35 -7.97
N VAL A 164 -2.86 1.13 -7.50
CA VAL A 164 -2.08 0.11 -8.18
C VAL A 164 -2.94 -1.13 -8.39
N PHE A 165 -2.98 -1.60 -9.63
CA PHE A 165 -3.66 -2.83 -10.01
C PHE A 165 -2.63 -3.93 -10.18
N THR A 166 -2.85 -5.05 -9.50
CA THR A 166 -1.98 -6.22 -9.60
C THR A 166 -2.76 -7.43 -10.10
N ARG A 167 -2.04 -8.40 -10.62
CA ARG A 167 -2.58 -9.73 -10.90
C ARG A 167 -1.79 -10.77 -10.10
N ASN A 168 -2.48 -11.80 -9.66
CA ASN A 168 -1.82 -12.97 -9.10
C ASN A 168 -1.33 -13.86 -10.24
N LYS A 169 -0.02 -14.04 -10.35
CA LYS A 169 0.61 -14.88 -11.37
C LYS A 169 0.38 -16.38 -11.14
N ASP A 170 0.07 -16.75 -9.90
CA ASP A 170 -0.11 -18.16 -9.52
C ASP A 170 -1.50 -18.69 -9.87
N ILE A 171 -2.43 -17.80 -10.24
CA ILE A 171 -3.74 -18.21 -10.70
C ILE A 171 -3.67 -18.44 -12.20
N GLN A 172 -3.55 -19.70 -12.58
CA GLN A 172 -3.72 -20.15 -13.97
C GLN A 172 -5.22 -20.10 -14.33
N THR A 173 -5.73 -18.91 -14.62
CA THR A 173 -7.06 -18.77 -15.19
C THR A 173 -6.93 -18.48 -16.67
N THR A 174 -7.72 -19.17 -17.45
CA THR A 174 -7.79 -19.01 -18.92
C THR A 174 -8.25 -17.60 -19.33
N PHE A 175 -8.80 -16.85 -18.38
CA PHE A 175 -9.28 -15.48 -18.59
C PHE A 175 -8.92 -14.59 -17.38
N ILE A 176 -7.95 -13.75 -17.56
CA ILE A 176 -7.61 -12.70 -16.58
C ILE A 176 -8.17 -11.39 -17.11
N GLY A 177 -9.32 -10.99 -16.60
CA GLY A 177 -9.87 -9.66 -16.89
C GLY A 177 -8.92 -8.56 -16.38
N VAL A 178 -8.91 -7.44 -17.07
CA VAL A 178 -8.16 -6.24 -16.63
C VAL A 178 -9.03 -5.46 -15.65
N PRO A 179 -8.55 -5.13 -14.44
CA PRO A 179 -9.27 -4.27 -13.51
C PRO A 179 -9.59 -2.91 -14.14
N LYS A 180 -10.77 -2.37 -13.85
CA LYS A 180 -11.24 -1.08 -14.36
C LYS A 180 -11.79 -0.26 -13.21
N VAL A 181 -11.57 1.05 -13.21
CA VAL A 181 -12.17 1.99 -12.24
C VAL A 181 -13.06 2.95 -13.03
N THR A 182 -14.28 3.14 -12.54
CA THR A 182 -15.24 4.07 -13.14
C THR A 182 -15.41 5.33 -12.32
N ASP A 183 -15.14 5.26 -11.02
CA ASP A 183 -15.28 6.39 -10.12
C ASP A 183 -14.19 6.34 -9.02
N LEU A 184 -13.69 7.53 -8.69
CA LEU A 184 -12.70 7.75 -7.64
C LEU A 184 -13.12 8.97 -6.82
N LYS A 185 -13.37 8.77 -5.54
CA LYS A 185 -13.62 9.85 -4.60
C LYS A 185 -12.60 9.77 -3.47
N ILE A 186 -11.97 10.90 -3.17
CA ILE A 186 -11.01 11.03 -2.07
C ILE A 186 -11.54 12.11 -1.13
N ILE A 187 -11.62 11.80 0.15
CA ILE A 187 -12.10 12.71 1.18
C ILE A 187 -10.98 12.90 2.20
N ALA A 188 -10.59 14.15 2.39
CA ALA A 188 -9.75 14.57 3.49
C ALA A 188 -10.65 14.95 4.68
N LEU A 189 -10.37 14.41 5.85
CA LEU A 189 -11.18 14.55 7.07
C LEU A 189 -10.38 15.34 8.11
N ASP A 190 -11.02 16.27 8.80
CA ASP A 190 -10.37 17.10 9.82
C ASP A 190 -10.42 16.50 11.22
N SER A 191 -11.35 15.61 11.47
CA SER A 191 -11.54 14.90 12.74
C SER A 191 -11.90 13.43 12.52
N GLU A 192 -11.79 12.62 13.55
CA GLU A 192 -12.08 11.19 13.52
C GLU A 192 -13.49 10.91 12.96
N GLY A 193 -13.56 10.57 11.67
CA GLY A 193 -14.75 10.03 11.03
C GLY A 193 -15.90 11.01 10.75
N THR A 194 -15.72 12.31 10.96
CA THR A 194 -16.75 13.30 10.59
C THR A 194 -16.38 13.94 9.24
N PRO A 195 -17.25 13.84 8.22
CA PRO A 195 -17.04 14.51 6.93
C PRO A 195 -17.20 16.02 7.03
#